data_203f3735fff6a6732e0bbaead2ae27fd
#
_entry.id   203f3735fff6a6732e0bbaead2ae27fd
#
_cell.length_a   1.000
_cell.length_b   1.000
_cell.length_c   1.000
_cell.angle_alpha   90.00
_cell.angle_beta   90.00
_cell.angle_gamma   90.00
#
_symmetry.space_group_name_H-M   'P 1'
#
loop_
_entity.id
_entity.type
_entity.pdbx_description
1 polymer ?
#
loop_
_entity_poly.entity_id
_entity_poly.type
_entity_poly.pdbx_seq_one_letter_code
_entity_poly.pdbx_strand_id
1 'polypeptide(L)'
;MFNRSKAPKEPETFGEFIRSLLMALLLMLSIQTVGYQIFNIPSGSMKPNLLIGDFLLVNKYTYGYTRYSIPFSPPLFEGRLFGSEPKQGDIVVFRAPHKSYGDNMVERWMNSEDWVKRCVGLPGDRIQMRGGILFINGQECPLKKIEPKYQDTLYIKYGPNGAQERILNHPGVAIERYEQTLPNGFKHIIIKEKSFGTARLDNTPEMIVPAGHYFMMGDNRDGSDDSRNQQALGFVPYDNVLGRAELVFFSTERRWFEVIDWLPGIRYDRLLTFVH
;
A
#
# COMPACT_ATOMS: atom_id res chain seq x y z
N MET A 1 42.10 11.61 39.25
CA MET A 1 41.09 10.58 39.01
C MET A 1 39.88 10.92 39.84
N PHE A 2 38.89 11.60 39.27
CA PHE A 2 37.65 11.94 39.98
C PHE A 2 36.56 10.90 39.61
N ASN A 3 36.33 9.98 40.54
CA ASN A 3 35.24 9.03 40.47
C ASN A 3 33.95 9.75 40.94
N ARG A 4 33.15 10.30 40.00
CA ARG A 4 31.80 10.80 40.32
C ARG A 4 30.87 9.58 40.43
N SER A 5 30.66 9.12 41.66
CA SER A 5 29.54 8.22 41.96
C SER A 5 28.22 8.92 41.57
N LYS A 6 27.53 8.39 40.55
CA LYS A 6 26.17 8.83 40.26
C LYS A 6 25.31 8.50 41.48
N ALA A 7 24.70 9.52 42.08
CA ALA A 7 23.69 9.33 43.12
C ALA A 7 22.59 8.40 42.61
N PRO A 8 22.02 7.51 43.43
CA PRO A 8 20.90 6.67 43.05
C PRO A 8 19.75 7.58 42.60
N LYS A 9 19.18 7.31 41.42
CA LYS A 9 17.95 8.00 40.94
C LYS A 9 16.84 7.73 41.94
N GLU A 10 16.24 8.78 42.45
CA GLU A 10 15.00 8.65 43.25
C GLU A 10 13.92 7.90 42.42
N PRO A 11 13.10 7.08 43.08
CA PRO A 11 12.01 6.38 42.39
C PRO A 11 11.07 7.41 41.74
N GLU A 12 10.78 7.22 40.46
CA GLU A 12 9.87 8.10 39.71
C GLU A 12 8.51 8.17 40.39
N THR A 13 8.00 9.36 40.61
CA THR A 13 6.65 9.55 41.15
C THR A 13 5.61 9.14 40.10
N PHE A 14 4.42 8.71 40.53
CA PHE A 14 3.32 8.37 39.62
C PHE A 14 3.00 9.52 38.62
N GLY A 15 3.12 10.77 39.07
CA GLY A 15 2.96 11.95 38.21
C GLY A 15 4.01 12.06 37.11
N GLU A 16 5.28 11.76 37.43
CA GLU A 16 6.38 11.75 36.45
C GLU A 16 6.19 10.62 35.43
N PHE A 17 5.76 9.43 35.86
CA PHE A 17 5.43 8.33 34.98
C PHE A 17 4.32 8.71 33.98
N ILE A 18 3.21 9.28 34.45
CA ILE A 18 2.10 9.73 33.58
C ILE A 18 2.59 10.82 32.61
N ARG A 19 3.39 11.77 33.07
CA ARG A 19 3.96 12.80 32.20
C ARG A 19 4.84 12.19 31.10
N SER A 20 5.69 11.26 31.43
CA SER A 20 6.57 10.57 30.50
C SER A 20 5.75 9.77 29.48
N LEU A 21 4.69 9.09 29.92
CA LEU A 21 3.77 8.36 29.04
C LEU A 21 3.06 9.30 28.06
N LEU A 22 2.54 10.44 28.54
CA LEU A 22 1.88 11.45 27.69
C LEU A 22 2.84 12.05 26.68
N MET A 23 4.08 12.35 27.09
CA MET A 23 5.12 12.87 26.18
C MET A 23 5.49 11.83 25.11
N ALA A 24 5.64 10.57 25.49
CA ALA A 24 5.91 9.49 24.55
C ALA A 24 4.76 9.30 23.55
N LEU A 25 3.49 9.36 24.03
CA LEU A 25 2.31 9.30 23.18
C LEU A 25 2.26 10.49 22.20
N LEU A 26 2.48 11.70 22.68
CA LEU A 26 2.52 12.89 21.84
C LEU A 26 3.62 12.81 20.78
N LEU A 27 4.80 12.34 21.16
CA LEU A 27 5.92 12.14 20.22
C LEU A 27 5.57 11.09 19.16
N MET A 28 4.99 9.95 19.59
CA MET A 28 4.55 8.91 18.66
C MET A 28 3.49 9.42 17.68
N LEU A 29 2.47 10.13 18.15
CA LEU A 29 1.43 10.73 17.31
C LEU A 29 2.02 11.77 16.35
N SER A 30 2.99 12.57 16.80
CA SER A 30 3.67 13.54 15.95
C SER A 30 4.44 12.86 14.82
N ILE A 31 5.19 11.79 15.13
CA ILE A 31 5.94 11.02 14.12
C ILE A 31 4.98 10.37 13.11
N GLN A 32 3.90 9.75 13.60
CA GLN A 32 2.89 9.13 12.71
C GLN A 32 2.15 10.15 11.84
N THR A 33 1.96 11.36 12.32
CA THR A 33 1.27 12.41 11.56
C THR A 33 2.16 13.02 10.50
N VAL A 34 3.42 13.35 10.84
CA VAL A 34 4.30 14.16 10.00
C VAL A 34 5.29 13.33 9.18
N GLY A 35 5.70 12.17 9.68
CA GLY A 35 6.80 11.41 9.09
C GLY A 35 6.33 10.18 8.32
N TYR A 36 6.67 9.04 8.90
CA TYR A 36 6.40 7.72 8.34
C TYR A 36 5.28 7.02 9.08
N GLN A 37 4.47 6.27 8.33
CA GLN A 37 3.46 5.40 8.89
C GLN A 37 3.67 3.97 8.40
N ILE A 38 3.46 3.00 9.30
CA ILE A 38 3.53 1.58 8.96
C ILE A 38 2.15 1.12 8.51
N PHE A 39 2.11 0.45 7.36
CA PHE A 39 0.91 -0.18 6.80
C PHE A 39 1.15 -1.67 6.59
N ASN A 40 0.19 -2.49 7.00
CA ASN A 40 0.18 -3.92 6.73
C ASN A 40 -0.50 -4.20 5.38
N ILE A 41 0.03 -5.15 4.61
CA ILE A 41 -0.53 -5.59 3.33
C ILE A 41 -1.41 -6.83 3.54
N PRO A 42 -2.75 -6.67 3.50
CA PRO A 42 -3.67 -7.79 3.72
C PRO A 42 -4.05 -8.54 2.44
N SER A 43 -3.74 -8.01 1.26
CA SER A 43 -4.19 -8.55 -0.03
C SER A 43 -3.05 -8.79 -1.02
N GLY A 44 -3.28 -9.69 -1.99
CA GLY A 44 -2.30 -10.03 -3.03
C GLY A 44 -2.37 -9.16 -4.28
N SER A 45 -3.09 -8.03 -4.26
CA SER A 45 -3.30 -7.21 -5.48
C SER A 45 -2.03 -6.53 -6.02
N MET A 46 -0.97 -6.43 -5.21
CA MET A 46 0.32 -5.85 -5.57
C MET A 46 1.43 -6.89 -5.74
N LYS A 47 1.10 -8.19 -5.73
CA LYS A 47 2.06 -9.26 -6.06
C LYS A 47 2.62 -9.05 -7.48
N PRO A 48 3.88 -9.36 -7.72
CA PRO A 48 4.87 -9.95 -6.81
C PRO A 48 5.65 -8.91 -6.00
N ASN A 49 5.43 -7.61 -6.24
CA ASN A 49 6.23 -6.54 -5.62
C ASN A 49 5.94 -6.39 -4.13
N LEU A 50 4.67 -6.51 -3.72
CA LEU A 50 4.26 -6.55 -2.32
C LEU A 50 3.51 -7.86 -2.04
N LEU A 51 3.84 -8.48 -0.92
CA LEU A 51 3.25 -9.76 -0.49
C LEU A 51 2.30 -9.56 0.68
N ILE A 52 1.34 -10.45 0.82
CA ILE A 52 0.50 -10.52 2.01
C ILE A 52 1.39 -10.73 3.23
N GLY A 53 1.21 -9.91 4.27
CA GLY A 53 2.01 -9.92 5.49
C GLY A 53 3.27 -9.06 5.43
N ASP A 54 3.46 -8.27 4.35
CA ASP A 54 4.44 -7.18 4.34
C ASP A 54 3.95 -6.02 5.18
N PHE A 55 4.86 -5.40 5.91
CA PHE A 55 4.66 -4.14 6.62
C PHE A 55 5.47 -3.06 5.91
N LEU A 56 4.76 -2.10 5.33
CA LEU A 56 5.35 -1.01 4.56
C LEU A 56 5.64 0.19 5.44
N LEU A 57 6.79 0.78 5.23
CA LEU A 57 7.09 2.13 5.70
C LEU A 57 6.66 3.12 4.61
N VAL A 58 5.65 3.90 4.92
CA VAL A 58 5.02 4.86 4.00
C VAL A 58 5.40 6.26 4.38
N ASN A 59 5.99 6.96 3.43
CA ASN A 59 6.43 8.34 3.55
C ASN A 59 5.27 9.30 3.23
N LYS A 60 4.80 10.04 4.24
CA LYS A 60 3.69 11.00 4.10
C LYS A 60 4.13 12.36 3.57
N TYR A 61 5.31 12.83 3.95
CA TYR A 61 5.77 14.15 3.55
C TYR A 61 6.05 14.27 2.05
N THR A 62 6.29 13.14 1.35
CA THR A 62 6.51 13.14 -0.09
C THR A 62 5.35 13.79 -0.85
N TYR A 63 4.11 13.48 -0.46
CA TYR A 63 2.94 14.04 -1.12
C TYR A 63 2.26 15.14 -0.29
N GLY A 64 2.81 15.48 0.89
CA GLY A 64 2.22 16.44 1.81
C GLY A 64 1.02 15.90 2.59
N TYR A 65 0.33 16.79 3.30
CA TYR A 65 -0.63 16.40 4.32
C TYR A 65 -2.05 16.79 3.92
N THR A 66 -2.97 15.85 4.10
CA THR A 66 -4.41 16.07 4.05
C THR A 66 -5.01 15.78 5.42
N ARG A 67 -6.30 16.02 5.60
CA ARG A 67 -7.02 15.60 6.81
C ARG A 67 -6.83 14.10 7.12
N TYR A 68 -6.65 13.27 6.09
CA TYR A 68 -6.43 11.82 6.25
C TYR A 68 -5.03 11.45 6.74
N SER A 69 -4.09 12.39 6.71
CA SER A 69 -2.75 12.19 7.28
C SER A 69 -2.75 12.26 8.81
N ILE A 70 -3.82 12.83 9.41
CA ILE A 70 -3.97 12.98 10.85
C ILE A 70 -4.76 11.78 11.41
N PRO A 71 -4.36 11.22 12.56
CA PRO A 71 -5.14 10.18 13.23
C PRO A 71 -6.62 10.60 13.39
N PHE A 72 -7.53 9.65 13.17
CA PHE A 72 -8.99 9.86 13.18
C PHE A 72 -9.54 10.76 12.06
N SER A 73 -8.70 11.26 11.16
CA SER A 73 -9.09 12.09 10.00
C SER A 73 -10.02 13.27 10.35
N PRO A 74 -9.68 14.09 11.36
CA PRO A 74 -10.54 15.19 11.78
C PRO A 74 -10.68 16.22 10.64
N PRO A 75 -11.86 16.86 10.48
CA PRO A 75 -12.09 17.84 9.42
C PRO A 75 -11.50 19.22 9.77
N LEU A 76 -10.17 19.26 10.01
CA LEU A 76 -9.48 20.49 10.43
C LEU A 76 -9.21 21.43 9.25
N PHE A 77 -9.04 20.89 8.04
CA PHE A 77 -8.83 21.65 6.81
C PHE A 77 -9.25 20.81 5.60
N GLU A 78 -9.47 21.49 4.49
CA GLU A 78 -9.72 20.88 3.18
C GLU A 78 -8.49 21.04 2.29
N GLY A 79 -8.35 20.12 1.31
CA GLY A 79 -7.23 20.12 0.38
C GLY A 79 -5.94 19.56 1.00
N ARG A 80 -4.81 19.97 0.44
CA ARG A 80 -3.49 19.45 0.76
C ARG A 80 -2.50 20.55 1.11
N LEU A 81 -1.69 20.31 2.13
CA LEU A 81 -0.61 21.20 2.56
C LEU A 81 0.75 20.57 2.18
N PHE A 82 1.66 21.36 1.64
CA PHE A 82 3.07 21.00 1.40
C PHE A 82 3.24 19.66 0.69
N GLY A 83 2.97 19.56 -0.60
CA GLY A 83 3.09 18.28 -1.27
C GLY A 83 3.57 18.36 -2.70
N SER A 84 4.12 17.27 -3.20
CA SER A 84 4.38 17.03 -4.60
C SER A 84 3.42 15.96 -5.13
N GLU A 85 3.13 16.01 -6.40
CA GLU A 85 2.22 15.09 -7.04
C GLU A 85 2.84 13.68 -7.18
N PRO A 86 2.02 12.61 -7.08
CA PRO A 86 2.42 11.26 -7.44
C PRO A 86 2.97 11.19 -8.87
N LYS A 87 4.00 10.37 -9.06
CA LYS A 87 4.61 10.13 -10.37
C LYS A 87 4.19 8.76 -10.91
N GLN A 88 4.22 8.61 -12.23
CA GLN A 88 4.06 7.29 -12.84
C GLN A 88 5.14 6.33 -12.32
N GLY A 89 4.70 5.19 -11.81
CA GLY A 89 5.56 4.17 -11.19
C GLY A 89 5.51 4.15 -9.67
N ASP A 90 5.15 5.25 -9.00
CA ASP A 90 5.07 5.29 -7.53
C ASP A 90 4.06 4.26 -7.00
N ILE A 91 4.43 3.54 -5.94
CA ILE A 91 3.46 2.76 -5.16
C ILE A 91 2.87 3.65 -4.09
N VAL A 92 1.57 3.88 -4.20
CA VAL A 92 0.82 4.89 -3.45
C VAL A 92 -0.14 4.22 -2.48
N VAL A 93 -0.10 4.69 -1.23
CA VAL A 93 -1.13 4.38 -0.23
C VAL A 93 -2.14 5.50 -0.23
N PHE A 94 -3.43 5.16 -0.31
CA PHE A 94 -4.50 6.13 -0.39
C PHE A 94 -5.79 5.63 0.25
N ARG A 95 -6.65 6.55 0.68
CA ARG A 95 -7.99 6.27 1.17
C ARG A 95 -8.92 5.97 0.00
N ALA A 96 -9.60 4.82 -0.01
CA ALA A 96 -10.50 4.45 -1.09
C ALA A 96 -11.65 5.48 -1.24
N PRO A 97 -11.90 6.03 -2.45
CA PRO A 97 -12.79 7.17 -2.62
C PRO A 97 -14.30 6.85 -2.56
N HIS A 98 -14.70 5.62 -2.87
CA HIS A 98 -16.12 5.27 -3.10
C HIS A 98 -16.88 4.70 -1.90
N LYS A 99 -16.27 4.62 -0.72
CA LYS A 99 -16.96 4.11 0.45
C LYS A 99 -17.57 5.25 1.27
N SER A 100 -18.88 5.15 1.53
CA SER A 100 -19.50 5.94 2.59
C SER A 100 -18.93 5.45 3.92
N TYR A 101 -18.08 6.25 4.53
CA TYR A 101 -17.43 5.91 5.80
C TYR A 101 -18.30 6.22 7.03
N GLY A 102 -19.59 6.55 6.84
CA GLY A 102 -20.52 6.93 7.89
C GLY A 102 -20.66 8.45 8.09
N ASP A 103 -21.64 8.84 8.88
CA ASP A 103 -22.05 10.24 9.05
C ASP A 103 -21.22 10.97 10.10
N ASN A 104 -20.63 10.26 11.06
CA ASN A 104 -19.82 10.84 12.12
C ASN A 104 -18.33 10.48 11.99
N MET A 105 -17.48 11.19 12.75
CA MET A 105 -16.02 11.05 12.69
C MET A 105 -15.55 9.64 13.10
N VAL A 106 -16.21 9.02 14.09
CA VAL A 106 -15.84 7.69 14.60
C VAL A 106 -16.18 6.62 13.58
N GLU A 107 -17.37 6.68 12.97
CA GLU A 107 -17.77 5.76 11.91
C GLU A 107 -16.86 5.89 10.69
N ARG A 108 -16.53 7.12 10.28
CA ARG A 108 -15.57 7.35 9.20
C ARG A 108 -14.21 6.74 9.48
N TRP A 109 -13.72 6.82 10.69
CA TRP A 109 -12.45 6.22 11.07
C TRP A 109 -12.52 4.69 11.09
N MET A 110 -13.57 4.12 11.71
CA MET A 110 -13.71 2.67 11.82
C MET A 110 -13.96 1.97 10.47
N ASN A 111 -14.68 2.62 9.56
CA ASN A 111 -15.05 2.04 8.26
C ASN A 111 -14.08 2.41 7.14
N SER A 112 -13.07 3.25 7.42
CA SER A 112 -12.13 3.69 6.39
C SER A 112 -11.22 2.55 5.94
N GLU A 113 -11.01 2.43 4.64
CA GLU A 113 -10.07 1.47 4.05
C GLU A 113 -8.96 2.19 3.31
N ASP A 114 -7.73 1.84 3.68
CA ASP A 114 -6.54 2.32 2.97
C ASP A 114 -6.09 1.25 1.97
N TRP A 115 -5.91 1.66 0.74
CA TRP A 115 -5.52 0.80 -0.35
C TRP A 115 -4.10 1.14 -0.82
N VAL A 116 -3.43 0.13 -1.38
CA VAL A 116 -2.10 0.27 -1.97
C VAL A 116 -2.17 -0.16 -3.43
N LYS A 117 -1.78 0.74 -4.35
CA LYS A 117 -1.71 0.48 -5.79
C LYS A 117 -0.55 1.27 -6.41
N ARG A 118 -0.22 0.93 -7.65
CA ARG A 118 0.74 1.69 -8.45
C ARG A 118 0.04 2.80 -9.20
N CYS A 119 0.61 4.00 -9.15
CA CYS A 119 0.19 5.13 -9.97
C CYS A 119 0.68 4.91 -11.42
N VAL A 120 -0.24 4.74 -12.35
CA VAL A 120 0.10 4.55 -13.76
C VAL A 120 -0.40 5.67 -14.66
N GLY A 121 -1.44 6.40 -14.25
CA GLY A 121 -1.98 7.54 -15.00
C GLY A 121 -2.05 8.79 -14.17
N LEU A 122 -1.62 9.90 -14.77
CA LEU A 122 -1.60 11.24 -14.19
C LEU A 122 -2.80 12.05 -14.71
N PRO A 123 -3.14 13.19 -14.08
CA PRO A 123 -4.20 14.07 -14.56
C PRO A 123 -4.03 14.42 -16.05
N GLY A 124 -5.08 14.20 -16.84
CA GLY A 124 -5.09 14.42 -18.29
C GLY A 124 -4.65 13.23 -19.14
N ASP A 125 -4.04 12.19 -18.58
CA ASP A 125 -3.66 10.99 -19.31
C ASP A 125 -4.89 10.23 -19.81
N ARG A 126 -4.78 9.67 -21.04
CA ARG A 126 -5.76 8.75 -21.64
C ARG A 126 -5.28 7.32 -21.40
N ILE A 127 -6.05 6.56 -20.63
CA ILE A 127 -5.70 5.20 -20.23
C ILE A 127 -6.65 4.22 -20.88
N GLN A 128 -6.09 3.15 -21.45
CA GLN A 128 -6.89 2.07 -22.03
C GLN A 128 -6.20 0.72 -21.87
N MET A 129 -6.97 -0.31 -21.58
CA MET A 129 -6.54 -1.69 -21.69
C MET A 129 -7.04 -2.26 -23.02
N ARG A 130 -6.12 -2.87 -23.81
CA ARG A 130 -6.45 -3.56 -25.06
C ARG A 130 -5.84 -4.96 -25.03
N GLY A 131 -6.65 -5.98 -24.97
CA GLY A 131 -6.19 -7.36 -24.89
C GLY A 131 -5.26 -7.67 -23.73
N GLY A 132 -5.40 -6.94 -22.60
CA GLY A 132 -4.55 -7.11 -21.42
C GLY A 132 -3.27 -6.27 -21.42
N ILE A 133 -3.04 -5.47 -22.47
CA ILE A 133 -1.90 -4.54 -22.60
C ILE A 133 -2.37 -3.13 -22.22
N LEU A 134 -1.57 -2.43 -21.42
CA LEU A 134 -1.83 -1.05 -21.03
C LEU A 134 -1.37 -0.09 -22.12
N PHE A 135 -2.24 0.87 -22.44
CA PHE A 135 -1.93 2.02 -23.30
C PHE A 135 -2.11 3.31 -22.52
N ILE A 136 -1.14 4.20 -22.61
CA ILE A 136 -1.18 5.55 -22.01
C ILE A 136 -0.97 6.56 -23.14
N ASN A 137 -1.91 7.47 -23.33
CA ASN A 137 -1.90 8.48 -24.40
C ASN A 137 -1.73 7.87 -25.81
N GLY A 138 -2.31 6.67 -25.99
CA GLY A 138 -2.20 5.91 -27.25
C GLY A 138 -0.87 5.15 -27.42
N GLN A 139 0.11 5.34 -26.54
CA GLN A 139 1.36 4.61 -26.55
C GLN A 139 1.23 3.31 -25.77
N GLU A 140 1.67 2.20 -26.37
CA GLU A 140 1.75 0.91 -25.71
C GLU A 140 2.80 0.93 -24.59
N CYS A 141 2.46 0.33 -23.43
CA CYS A 141 3.39 0.04 -22.36
C CYS A 141 3.94 -1.39 -22.58
N PRO A 142 5.13 -1.54 -23.18
CA PRO A 142 5.61 -2.84 -23.62
C PRO A 142 5.83 -3.80 -22.43
N LEU A 143 5.57 -5.08 -22.72
CA LEU A 143 5.74 -6.19 -21.77
C LEU A 143 6.88 -7.09 -22.23
N LYS A 144 7.86 -7.32 -21.38
CA LYS A 144 8.92 -8.31 -21.59
C LYS A 144 8.69 -9.48 -20.63
N LYS A 145 8.44 -10.67 -21.18
CA LYS A 145 8.28 -11.88 -20.37
C LYS A 145 9.55 -12.19 -19.59
N ILE A 146 9.39 -12.57 -18.31
CA ILE A 146 10.49 -12.91 -17.42
C ILE A 146 10.33 -14.36 -16.95
N GLU A 147 11.44 -15.11 -17.02
CA GLU A 147 11.55 -16.43 -16.43
C GLU A 147 12.42 -16.39 -15.15
N PRO A 148 12.23 -17.29 -14.19
CA PRO A 148 11.16 -18.28 -14.12
C PRO A 148 9.80 -17.65 -13.86
N LYS A 149 8.72 -18.39 -14.11
CA LYS A 149 7.36 -18.01 -13.76
C LYS A 149 7.24 -17.72 -12.28
N TYR A 150 6.29 -16.84 -11.92
CA TYR A 150 6.03 -16.53 -10.52
C TYR A 150 5.42 -17.75 -9.81
N GLN A 151 6.05 -18.13 -8.72
CA GLN A 151 5.47 -19.09 -7.78
C GLN A 151 4.83 -18.31 -6.65
N ASP A 152 3.54 -18.51 -6.44
CA ASP A 152 2.83 -17.76 -5.40
C ASP A 152 3.35 -18.12 -4.02
N THR A 153 3.44 -17.10 -3.16
CA THR A 153 3.87 -17.30 -1.77
C THR A 153 2.75 -17.93 -0.96
N LEU A 154 3.14 -18.88 -0.11
CA LEU A 154 2.25 -19.43 0.90
C LEU A 154 1.79 -18.34 1.87
N TYR A 155 0.51 -18.29 2.16
CA TYR A 155 -0.01 -17.59 3.33
C TYR A 155 -0.96 -18.51 4.09
N ILE A 156 -1.07 -18.27 5.38
CA ILE A 156 -1.93 -19.07 6.25
C ILE A 156 -3.30 -18.42 6.29
N LYS A 157 -4.33 -19.12 5.84
CA LYS A 157 -5.72 -18.77 6.06
C LYS A 157 -6.22 -19.55 7.27
N TYR A 158 -6.92 -18.85 8.14
CA TYR A 158 -7.57 -19.48 9.29
C TYR A 158 -9.05 -19.70 8.96
N GLY A 159 -9.47 -20.93 9.07
CA GLY A 159 -10.87 -21.32 8.95
C GLY A 159 -11.71 -20.77 10.13
N PRO A 160 -13.06 -20.92 10.06
CA PRO A 160 -13.99 -20.42 11.08
C PRO A 160 -13.70 -20.94 12.51
N ASN A 161 -13.06 -22.10 12.63
CA ASN A 161 -12.74 -22.77 13.90
C ASN A 161 -11.29 -22.59 14.34
N GLY A 162 -10.55 -21.61 13.79
CA GLY A 162 -9.14 -21.41 14.09
C GLY A 162 -8.19 -22.42 13.44
N ALA A 163 -8.70 -23.38 12.63
CA ALA A 163 -7.88 -24.32 11.89
C ALA A 163 -6.96 -23.57 10.93
N GLN A 164 -5.66 -23.82 11.03
CA GLN A 164 -4.65 -23.24 10.14
C GLN A 164 -4.66 -23.98 8.82
N GLU A 165 -5.03 -23.32 7.75
CA GLU A 165 -4.92 -23.84 6.39
C GLU A 165 -3.84 -23.04 5.64
N ARG A 166 -2.77 -23.71 5.25
CA ARG A 166 -1.77 -23.14 4.35
C ARG A 166 -2.35 -23.12 2.94
N ILE A 167 -2.69 -21.92 2.48
CA ILE A 167 -3.21 -21.75 1.13
C ILE A 167 -2.14 -21.08 0.28
N LEU A 168 -1.78 -21.77 -0.81
CA LEU A 168 -1.29 -21.10 -2.00
C LEU A 168 -2.49 -20.38 -2.63
N ASN A 169 -2.38 -19.11 -2.96
CA ASN A 169 -3.46 -18.40 -3.65
C ASN A 169 -3.87 -19.13 -4.94
N HIS A 170 -2.91 -19.80 -5.59
CA HIS A 170 -3.11 -20.59 -6.80
C HIS A 170 -2.21 -21.82 -6.79
N PRO A 171 -2.54 -22.88 -6.00
CA PRO A 171 -1.70 -24.06 -5.94
C PRO A 171 -1.58 -24.70 -7.33
N GLY A 172 -0.34 -24.84 -7.80
CA GLY A 172 -0.04 -25.54 -9.06
C GLY A 172 -0.20 -24.70 -10.34
N VAL A 173 -0.65 -23.45 -10.26
CA VAL A 173 -0.69 -22.57 -11.42
C VAL A 173 0.61 -21.76 -11.50
N ALA A 174 1.34 -21.98 -12.59
CA ALA A 174 2.51 -21.18 -12.92
C ALA A 174 2.04 -19.83 -13.50
N ILE A 175 2.19 -18.78 -12.72
CA ILE A 175 1.73 -17.42 -13.06
C ILE A 175 2.78 -16.75 -13.94
N GLU A 176 2.35 -16.23 -15.09
CA GLU A 176 3.23 -15.51 -16.01
C GLU A 176 3.67 -14.18 -15.42
N ARG A 177 4.96 -13.87 -15.54
CA ARG A 177 5.61 -12.67 -15.02
C ARG A 177 6.17 -11.84 -16.14
N TYR A 178 5.92 -10.52 -16.10
CA TYR A 178 6.36 -9.59 -17.12
C TYR A 178 6.98 -8.36 -16.50
N GLU A 179 8.06 -7.84 -17.10
CA GLU A 179 8.54 -6.49 -16.89
C GLU A 179 7.75 -5.55 -17.80
N GLN A 180 7.01 -4.62 -17.22
CA GLN A 180 6.31 -3.57 -17.94
C GLN A 180 7.11 -2.28 -17.89
N THR A 181 7.20 -1.60 -19.04
CA THR A 181 7.83 -0.28 -19.14
C THR A 181 6.75 0.78 -19.33
N LEU A 182 6.70 1.78 -18.44
CA LEU A 182 5.80 2.93 -18.55
C LEU A 182 6.40 3.99 -19.51
N PRO A 183 5.60 4.95 -20.03
CA PRO A 183 6.07 5.98 -20.97
C PRO A 183 7.22 6.84 -20.44
N ASN A 184 7.31 7.04 -19.14
CA ASN A 184 8.44 7.75 -18.49
C ASN A 184 9.72 6.92 -18.37
N GLY A 185 9.74 5.67 -18.89
CA GLY A 185 10.86 4.74 -18.82
C GLY A 185 10.94 3.92 -17.53
N PHE A 186 10.02 4.14 -16.58
CA PHE A 186 9.96 3.36 -15.35
C PHE A 186 9.58 1.91 -15.64
N LYS A 187 10.29 0.97 -15.02
CA LYS A 187 10.08 -0.47 -15.18
C LYS A 187 9.64 -1.11 -13.89
N HIS A 188 8.66 -1.99 -13.96
CA HIS A 188 8.19 -2.76 -12.82
C HIS A 188 7.70 -4.14 -13.25
N ILE A 189 7.60 -5.04 -12.27
CA ILE A 189 7.14 -6.40 -12.51
C ILE A 189 5.64 -6.47 -12.31
N ILE A 190 4.96 -7.11 -13.25
CA ILE A 190 3.56 -7.48 -13.13
C ILE A 190 3.38 -8.98 -13.25
N ILE A 191 2.31 -9.51 -12.68
CA ILE A 191 1.88 -10.89 -12.88
C ILE A 191 0.52 -10.95 -13.56
N LYS A 192 0.35 -12.00 -14.36
CA LYS A 192 -0.88 -12.27 -15.08
C LYS A 192 -1.19 -13.76 -15.01
N GLU A 193 -2.37 -14.07 -14.46
CA GLU A 193 -2.83 -15.45 -14.20
C GLU A 193 -3.58 -16.02 -15.41
N LYS A 194 -4.32 -15.15 -16.10
CA LYS A 194 -5.15 -15.50 -17.25
C LYS A 194 -4.46 -15.12 -18.54
N SER A 195 -4.79 -15.85 -19.62
CA SER A 195 -4.34 -15.49 -20.95
C SER A 195 -4.74 -14.06 -21.33
N PHE A 196 -3.91 -13.39 -22.12
CA PHE A 196 -4.18 -12.04 -22.57
C PHE A 196 -5.53 -11.95 -23.29
N GLY A 197 -6.29 -10.90 -22.99
CA GLY A 197 -7.61 -10.64 -23.55
C GLY A 197 -8.78 -11.39 -22.89
N THR A 198 -8.50 -12.29 -21.94
CA THR A 198 -9.54 -13.15 -21.33
C THR A 198 -9.95 -12.71 -19.92
N ALA A 199 -9.18 -11.87 -19.24
CA ALA A 199 -9.57 -11.40 -17.93
C ALA A 199 -10.57 -10.24 -18.02
N ARG A 200 -11.38 -10.07 -16.96
CA ARG A 200 -12.47 -9.08 -16.88
C ARG A 200 -12.02 -7.64 -17.21
N LEU A 201 -10.81 -7.27 -16.81
CA LEU A 201 -10.27 -5.93 -16.97
C LEU A 201 -9.19 -5.83 -18.05
N ASP A 202 -9.10 -6.82 -18.94
CA ASP A 202 -8.15 -6.83 -20.06
C ASP A 202 -8.58 -5.91 -21.21
N ASN A 203 -9.88 -5.55 -21.28
CA ASN A 203 -10.41 -4.63 -22.27
C ASN A 203 -11.24 -3.57 -21.56
N THR A 204 -10.86 -2.30 -21.71
CA THR A 204 -11.59 -1.17 -21.14
C THR A 204 -11.88 -0.13 -22.23
N PRO A 205 -12.91 0.71 -22.05
CA PRO A 205 -13.00 1.93 -22.82
C PRO A 205 -11.76 2.81 -22.57
N GLU A 206 -11.48 3.73 -23.47
CA GLU A 206 -10.49 4.79 -23.19
C GLU A 206 -11.06 5.70 -22.11
N MET A 207 -10.27 5.93 -21.05
CA MET A 207 -10.64 6.74 -19.90
C MET A 207 -9.66 7.90 -19.77
N ILE A 208 -10.17 9.12 -19.65
CA ILE A 208 -9.37 10.31 -19.42
C ILE A 208 -9.32 10.56 -17.92
N VAL A 209 -8.12 10.65 -17.35
CA VAL A 209 -7.91 10.91 -15.93
C VAL A 209 -8.31 12.37 -15.64
N PRO A 210 -9.30 12.63 -14.77
CA PRO A 210 -9.72 14.00 -14.47
C PRO A 210 -8.61 14.81 -13.78
N ALA A 211 -8.71 16.13 -13.86
CA ALA A 211 -7.82 17.02 -13.10
C ALA A 211 -7.86 16.70 -11.59
N GLY A 212 -6.72 16.69 -10.93
CA GLY A 212 -6.59 16.37 -9.51
C GLY A 212 -6.88 14.91 -9.14
N HIS A 213 -6.92 13.99 -10.12
CA HIS A 213 -7.12 12.55 -9.90
C HIS A 213 -5.99 11.74 -10.50
N TYR A 214 -5.87 10.50 -10.05
CA TYR A 214 -4.85 9.56 -10.50
C TYR A 214 -5.49 8.23 -10.86
N PHE A 215 -4.85 7.52 -11.81
CA PHE A 215 -5.24 6.18 -12.21
C PHE A 215 -4.32 5.17 -11.55
N MET A 216 -4.87 4.36 -10.66
CA MET A 216 -4.16 3.41 -9.82
C MET A 216 -4.39 1.99 -10.30
N MET A 217 -3.32 1.20 -10.47
CA MET A 217 -3.41 -0.20 -10.89
C MET A 217 -2.65 -1.13 -9.93
N GLY A 218 -3.18 -2.34 -9.79
CA GLY A 218 -2.47 -3.42 -9.11
C GLY A 218 -1.46 -4.09 -10.02
N ASP A 219 -0.33 -4.52 -9.45
CA ASP A 219 0.71 -5.26 -10.17
C ASP A 219 0.29 -6.71 -10.44
N ASN A 220 -0.59 -7.28 -9.60
CA ASN A 220 -1.33 -8.50 -9.91
C ASN A 220 -2.55 -8.14 -10.79
N ARG A 221 -2.35 -8.17 -12.09
CA ARG A 221 -3.32 -7.65 -13.07
C ARG A 221 -4.68 -8.29 -13.04
N ASP A 222 -4.73 -9.58 -12.79
CA ASP A 222 -5.98 -10.36 -12.79
C ASP A 222 -6.59 -10.48 -11.37
N GLY A 223 -5.76 -10.28 -10.33
CA GLY A 223 -6.15 -10.33 -8.93
C GLY A 223 -6.29 -8.96 -8.25
N SER A 224 -6.58 -7.90 -9.02
CA SER A 224 -6.74 -6.55 -8.48
C SER A 224 -8.06 -5.92 -8.91
N ASP A 225 -8.83 -5.42 -7.94
CA ASP A 225 -9.79 -4.36 -8.18
C ASP A 225 -9.06 -3.02 -8.06
N ASP A 226 -9.14 -2.20 -9.11
CA ASP A 226 -8.39 -0.95 -9.22
C ASP A 226 -9.09 0.04 -10.15
N SER A 227 -8.41 1.11 -10.58
CA SER A 227 -9.03 2.16 -11.40
C SER A 227 -9.57 1.70 -12.76
N ARG A 228 -9.19 0.52 -13.23
CA ARG A 228 -9.80 -0.10 -14.42
C ARG A 228 -11.27 -0.43 -14.19
N ASN A 229 -11.65 -0.69 -12.94
CA ASN A 229 -13.03 -0.90 -12.53
C ASN A 229 -13.59 0.38 -11.90
N GLN A 230 -14.28 1.18 -12.72
CA GLN A 230 -14.84 2.47 -12.30
C GLN A 230 -15.93 2.34 -11.22
N GLN A 231 -16.54 1.16 -11.06
CA GLN A 231 -17.54 0.90 -10.02
C GLN A 231 -16.90 0.48 -8.69
N ALA A 232 -15.69 -0.09 -8.71
CA ALA A 232 -15.00 -0.55 -7.50
C ALA A 232 -14.11 0.53 -6.91
N LEU A 233 -13.18 1.11 -7.70
CA LEU A 233 -12.25 2.14 -7.25
C LEU A 233 -12.43 3.45 -8.03
N GLY A 234 -12.48 3.39 -9.35
CA GLY A 234 -12.47 4.58 -10.20
C GLY A 234 -11.19 5.39 -10.10
N PHE A 235 -11.28 6.69 -10.38
CA PHE A 235 -10.16 7.61 -10.24
C PHE A 235 -9.96 8.01 -8.78
N VAL A 236 -8.72 8.07 -8.35
CA VAL A 236 -8.35 8.42 -6.96
C VAL A 236 -8.07 9.92 -6.85
N PRO A 237 -8.85 10.68 -6.06
CA PRO A 237 -8.59 12.10 -5.83
C PRO A 237 -7.23 12.31 -5.16
N TYR A 238 -6.54 13.39 -5.48
CA TYR A 238 -5.26 13.74 -4.86
C TYR A 238 -5.37 13.86 -3.34
N ASP A 239 -6.47 14.40 -2.83
CA ASP A 239 -6.69 14.54 -1.39
C ASP A 239 -6.77 13.21 -0.64
N ASN A 240 -7.13 12.14 -1.34
CA ASN A 240 -7.17 10.79 -0.77
C ASN A 240 -5.80 10.13 -0.66
N VAL A 241 -4.77 10.65 -1.32
CA VAL A 241 -3.41 10.10 -1.27
C VAL A 241 -2.81 10.33 0.10
N LEU A 242 -2.32 9.27 0.75
CA LEU A 242 -1.74 9.31 2.10
C LEU A 242 -0.22 9.42 2.07
N GLY A 243 0.44 8.66 1.19
CA GLY A 243 1.89 8.65 1.11
C GLY A 243 2.43 7.66 0.08
N ARG A 244 3.74 7.70 -0.11
CA ARG A 244 4.47 6.77 -0.98
C ARG A 244 5.04 5.62 -0.16
N ALA A 245 4.80 4.38 -0.61
CA ALA A 245 5.46 3.22 -0.06
C ALA A 245 6.93 3.24 -0.48
N GLU A 246 7.86 3.18 0.48
CA GLU A 246 9.29 3.26 0.20
C GLU A 246 10.04 1.99 0.57
N LEU A 247 9.63 1.35 1.64
CA LEU A 247 10.38 0.24 2.22
C LEU A 247 9.45 -0.83 2.77
N VAL A 248 9.75 -2.10 2.50
CA VAL A 248 9.23 -3.22 3.29
C VAL A 248 10.04 -3.27 4.58
N PHE A 249 9.47 -2.77 5.65
CA PHE A 249 10.13 -2.72 6.97
C PHE A 249 10.24 -4.11 7.59
N PHE A 250 9.15 -4.89 7.49
CA PHE A 250 9.04 -6.22 8.05
C PHE A 250 8.14 -7.08 7.16
N SER A 251 8.35 -8.39 7.15
CA SER A 251 7.53 -9.32 6.37
C SER A 251 7.38 -10.65 7.10
N THR A 252 6.13 -11.13 7.21
CA THR A 252 5.83 -12.41 7.86
C THR A 252 4.69 -13.13 7.14
N GLU A 253 4.73 -14.47 7.16
CA GLU A 253 3.63 -15.32 6.69
C GLU A 253 2.53 -15.47 7.74
N ARG A 254 2.76 -14.97 8.96
CA ARG A 254 1.85 -15.07 10.11
C ARG A 254 0.96 -13.85 10.23
N ARG A 255 -0.14 -13.99 10.97
CA ARG A 255 -1.01 -12.85 11.27
C ARG A 255 -0.27 -11.85 12.15
N TRP A 256 -0.51 -10.57 11.90
CA TRP A 256 0.14 -9.47 12.61
C TRP A 256 -0.06 -9.49 14.15
N PHE A 257 -1.12 -10.14 14.65
CA PHE A 257 -1.39 -10.25 16.08
C PHE A 257 -0.84 -11.53 16.74
N GLU A 258 -0.28 -12.46 15.98
CA GLU A 258 0.35 -13.70 16.46
C GLU A 258 1.85 -13.49 16.69
N VAL A 259 2.20 -12.48 17.51
CA VAL A 259 3.58 -12.01 17.69
C VAL A 259 4.54 -13.12 18.16
N ILE A 260 4.04 -14.05 18.97
CA ILE A 260 4.85 -15.18 19.51
C ILE A 260 5.28 -16.13 18.38
N ASP A 261 4.44 -16.30 17.35
CA ASP A 261 4.67 -17.21 16.23
C ASP A 261 5.35 -16.53 15.02
N TRP A 262 5.75 -15.26 15.14
CA TRP A 262 6.36 -14.55 14.03
C TRP A 262 7.70 -15.11 13.61
N LEU A 263 8.55 -15.52 14.58
CA LEU A 263 9.91 -15.95 14.32
C LEU A 263 10.05 -17.00 13.19
N PRO A 264 9.26 -18.10 13.18
CA PRO A 264 9.35 -19.10 12.12
C PRO A 264 8.74 -18.65 10.79
N GLY A 265 7.96 -17.55 10.76
CA GLY A 265 7.29 -17.02 9.58
C GLY A 265 7.94 -15.79 8.97
N ILE A 266 9.05 -15.31 9.50
CA ILE A 266 9.74 -14.11 8.98
C ILE A 266 10.36 -14.43 7.62
N ARG A 267 10.08 -13.54 6.64
CA ARG A 267 10.75 -13.55 5.34
C ARG A 267 11.96 -12.63 5.41
N TYR A 268 13.10 -13.20 5.77
CA TYR A 268 14.35 -12.45 6.00
C TYR A 268 14.86 -11.74 4.75
N ASP A 269 14.62 -12.29 3.57
CA ASP A 269 14.97 -11.73 2.27
C ASP A 269 14.20 -10.47 1.89
N ARG A 270 13.10 -10.19 2.61
CA ARG A 270 12.26 -9.01 2.39
C ARG A 270 12.45 -7.91 3.43
N LEU A 271 13.23 -8.16 4.46
CA LEU A 271 13.46 -7.15 5.49
C LEU A 271 14.26 -5.97 4.93
N LEU A 272 13.79 -4.76 5.20
CA LEU A 272 14.41 -3.49 4.79
C LEU A 272 14.65 -3.41 3.27
N THR A 273 13.75 -4.00 2.48
CA THR A 273 13.82 -3.97 1.02
C THR A 273 13.09 -2.75 0.48
N PHE A 274 13.77 -1.95 -0.34
CA PHE A 274 13.14 -0.81 -1.02
C PHE A 274 12.09 -1.27 -2.03
N VAL A 275 11.00 -0.54 -2.07
CA VAL A 275 9.88 -0.80 -2.96
C VAL A 275 10.04 0.09 -4.20
N HIS A 276 10.04 -0.54 -5.38
CA HIS A 276 10.23 0.12 -6.68
C HIS A 276 9.03 -0.08 -7.60
#